data_9261d274e49d097dd842fbdbf57f5acf
#
_entry.id   9261d274e49d097dd842fbdbf57f5acf
#
_cell.length_a   1.000
_cell.length_b   1.000
_cell.length_c   1.000
_cell.angle_alpha   90.00
_cell.angle_beta   90.00
_cell.angle_gamma   90.00
#
_symmetry.space_group_name_H-M   'P 1'
#
loop_
_entity.id
_entity.type
_entity.pdbx_description
1 polymer ?
#
loop_
_entity_poly.entity_id
_entity_poly.type
_entity_poly.pdbx_seq_one_letter_code
_entity_poly.pdbx_strand_id
1 'polypeptide(L)'
;RVNGKLRELDKTLTEDSEISFITAEGNAGYKTYERSAIFLMLKAFYEVVPREKIRKIQIDFALGNGIYGELVGDIPVDEKLRDAAIPVKKRSINTDDAVELFGKHGMHDKEQLFQYRRASRVNIYSIGEFEDYFYGYMVPDTSYVKYFDLVPCHAGFLLLLPVKSDPKHVEHPAVREKLFSILHSSYRWSD
;
A
#
# COMPACT_ATOMS: atom_id res chain seq x y z
N ARG A 1 -1.39 -19.07 -8.42
CA ARG A 1 -2.06 -20.03 -7.50
C ARG A 1 -1.32 -21.35 -7.53
N VAL A 2 -1.36 -22.04 -6.41
CA VAL A 2 -0.85 -23.40 -6.27
C VAL A 2 -2.02 -24.24 -5.74
N ASN A 3 -2.41 -25.25 -6.47
CA ASN A 3 -3.58 -26.11 -6.14
C ASN A 3 -4.83 -25.26 -5.79
N GLY A 4 -5.14 -24.28 -6.62
CA GLY A 4 -6.28 -23.36 -6.47
C GLY A 4 -6.12 -22.26 -5.41
N LYS A 5 -5.12 -22.33 -4.51
CA LYS A 5 -4.89 -21.34 -3.44
C LYS A 5 -3.88 -20.29 -3.86
N LEU A 6 -4.12 -19.03 -3.49
CA LEU A 6 -3.14 -17.95 -3.68
C LEU A 6 -1.88 -18.23 -2.87
N ARG A 7 -0.72 -17.98 -3.48
CA ARG A 7 0.61 -18.08 -2.85
C ARG A 7 1.47 -16.92 -3.31
N GLU A 8 2.40 -16.51 -2.48
CA GLU A 8 3.47 -15.58 -2.84
C GLU A 8 4.48 -16.27 -3.76
N LEU A 9 5.17 -15.50 -4.59
CA LEU A 9 6.10 -16.06 -5.59
C LEU A 9 7.40 -16.60 -4.99
N ASP A 10 7.74 -16.21 -3.78
CA ASP A 10 8.90 -16.70 -3.01
C ASP A 10 8.62 -18.03 -2.29
N LYS A 11 7.37 -18.51 -2.34
CA LYS A 11 6.98 -19.75 -1.67
C LYS A 11 7.53 -20.96 -2.39
N THR A 12 8.41 -21.72 -1.70
CA THR A 12 8.94 -22.98 -2.20
C THR A 12 7.84 -24.03 -2.33
N LEU A 13 7.83 -24.76 -3.44
CA LEU A 13 6.99 -25.94 -3.65
C LEU A 13 7.73 -27.18 -3.18
N THR A 14 7.09 -27.99 -2.36
CA THR A 14 7.67 -29.20 -1.77
C THR A 14 7.03 -30.48 -2.29
N GLU A 15 6.02 -30.38 -3.15
CA GLU A 15 5.27 -31.49 -3.74
C GLU A 15 4.80 -31.12 -5.15
N ASP A 16 4.41 -32.13 -5.94
CA ASP A 16 3.82 -31.92 -7.26
C ASP A 16 2.56 -31.07 -7.12
N SER A 17 2.48 -30.03 -7.92
CA SER A 17 1.44 -29.00 -7.76
C SER A 17 0.95 -28.46 -9.09
N GLU A 18 -0.35 -28.21 -9.17
CA GLU A 18 -0.95 -27.45 -10.26
C GLU A 18 -0.69 -25.95 -10.05
N ILE A 19 -0.08 -25.30 -11.04
CA ILE A 19 0.26 -23.87 -10.98
C ILE A 19 -0.53 -23.10 -12.02
N SER A 20 -1.14 -21.98 -11.59
CA SER A 20 -1.69 -20.97 -12.48
C SER A 20 -1.18 -19.58 -12.12
N PHE A 21 -0.69 -18.85 -13.12
CA PHE A 21 -0.24 -17.47 -12.93
C PHE A 21 -1.42 -16.51 -12.84
N ILE A 22 -1.25 -15.47 -12.03
CA ILE A 22 -2.23 -14.40 -11.86
C ILE A 22 -1.58 -13.10 -12.30
N THR A 23 -2.22 -12.43 -13.26
CA THR A 23 -1.78 -11.14 -13.79
C THR A 23 -2.53 -9.98 -13.12
N ALA A 24 -2.06 -8.76 -13.34
CA ALA A 24 -2.70 -7.54 -12.85
C ALA A 24 -4.11 -7.29 -13.44
N GLU A 25 -4.47 -7.96 -14.54
CA GLU A 25 -5.82 -7.90 -15.13
C GLU A 25 -6.87 -8.58 -14.25
N GLY A 26 -6.47 -9.62 -13.50
CA GLY A 26 -7.34 -10.31 -12.55
C GLY A 26 -7.50 -9.56 -11.23
N ASN A 27 -8.66 -9.70 -10.58
CA ASN A 27 -8.94 -9.01 -9.32
C ASN A 27 -7.88 -9.25 -8.23
N ALA A 28 -7.42 -10.49 -8.08
CA ALA A 28 -6.42 -10.83 -7.06
C ALA A 28 -5.06 -10.18 -7.35
N GLY A 29 -4.63 -10.19 -8.62
CA GLY A 29 -3.40 -9.55 -9.04
C GLY A 29 -3.48 -8.02 -8.94
N TYR A 30 -4.60 -7.44 -9.38
CA TYR A 30 -4.82 -6.00 -9.25
C TYR A 30 -4.74 -5.53 -7.78
N LYS A 31 -5.42 -6.25 -6.88
CA LYS A 31 -5.36 -5.93 -5.44
C LYS A 31 -3.97 -6.17 -4.81
N THR A 32 -3.19 -7.08 -5.35
CA THR A 32 -1.78 -7.25 -4.96
C THR A 32 -0.95 -6.06 -5.44
N TYR A 33 -1.14 -5.64 -6.68
CA TYR A 33 -0.49 -4.46 -7.24
C TYR A 33 -0.84 -3.18 -6.47
N GLU A 34 -2.13 -2.94 -6.22
CA GLU A 34 -2.64 -1.79 -5.47
C GLU A 34 -1.98 -1.68 -4.09
N ARG A 35 -1.98 -2.78 -3.30
CA ARG A 35 -1.32 -2.79 -1.98
C ARG A 35 0.16 -2.50 -2.07
N SER A 36 0.83 -3.06 -3.07
CA SER A 36 2.27 -2.88 -3.24
C SER A 36 2.63 -1.46 -3.68
N ALA A 37 1.78 -0.83 -4.51
CA ALA A 37 1.94 0.57 -4.90
C ALA A 37 1.74 1.50 -3.70
N ILE A 38 0.73 1.26 -2.86
CA ILE A 38 0.53 1.99 -1.61
C ILE A 38 1.75 1.83 -0.70
N PHE A 39 2.25 0.61 -0.53
CA PHE A 39 3.40 0.33 0.32
C PHE A 39 4.67 1.05 -0.17
N LEU A 40 4.93 1.02 -1.48
CA LEU A 40 6.04 1.73 -2.09
C LEU A 40 5.90 3.26 -1.91
N MET A 41 4.70 3.79 -2.10
CA MET A 41 4.39 5.21 -1.88
C MET A 41 4.63 5.62 -0.42
N LEU A 42 4.15 4.81 0.55
CA LEU A 42 4.38 5.08 1.98
C LEU A 42 5.87 5.12 2.32
N LYS A 43 6.64 4.11 1.86
CA LYS A 43 8.10 4.10 2.00
C LYS A 43 8.70 5.40 1.48
N ALA A 44 8.26 5.80 0.32
CA ALA A 44 8.69 7.01 -0.33
C ALA A 44 8.46 8.29 0.49
N PHE A 45 7.27 8.45 1.00
CA PHE A 45 6.97 9.59 1.87
C PHE A 45 7.88 9.61 3.11
N TYR A 46 8.11 8.45 3.73
CA TYR A 46 8.98 8.35 4.90
C TYR A 46 10.48 8.49 4.60
N GLU A 47 10.91 8.40 3.35
CA GLU A 47 12.31 8.68 2.96
C GLU A 47 12.56 10.15 2.59
N VAL A 48 11.58 10.78 1.95
CA VAL A 48 11.72 12.16 1.47
C VAL A 48 11.39 13.18 2.57
N VAL A 49 10.54 12.79 3.50
CA VAL A 49 10.01 13.67 4.53
C VAL A 49 10.61 13.32 5.88
N PRO A 50 11.16 14.30 6.60
CA PRO A 50 11.59 14.10 7.98
C PRO A 50 10.44 13.53 8.82
N ARG A 51 10.72 12.43 9.51
CA ARG A 51 9.70 11.64 10.24
C ARG A 51 8.90 12.49 11.23
N GLU A 52 9.55 13.43 11.89
CA GLU A 52 8.95 14.34 12.84
C GLU A 52 7.92 15.30 12.23
N LYS A 53 7.93 15.45 10.89
CA LYS A 53 6.95 16.25 10.15
C LYS A 53 5.74 15.46 9.70
N ILE A 54 5.82 14.14 9.70
CA ILE A 54 4.70 13.25 9.35
C ILE A 54 3.94 12.89 10.63
N ARG A 55 2.75 13.41 10.80
CA ARG A 55 1.85 12.99 11.89
C ARG A 55 1.11 11.72 11.51
N LYS A 56 0.56 11.67 10.32
CA LYS A 56 -0.21 10.54 9.78
C LYS A 56 -0.23 10.60 8.26
N ILE A 57 -0.13 9.45 7.61
CA ILE A 57 -0.48 9.30 6.20
C ILE A 57 -1.77 8.48 6.17
N GLN A 58 -2.83 9.09 5.71
CA GLN A 58 -4.15 8.49 5.69
C GLN A 58 -4.51 8.08 4.27
N ILE A 59 -4.91 6.84 4.08
CA ILE A 59 -5.42 6.31 2.81
C ILE A 59 -6.93 6.21 2.96
N ASP A 60 -7.65 7.03 2.21
CA ASP A 60 -9.07 7.25 2.46
C ASP A 60 -9.97 6.41 1.56
N PHE A 61 -10.14 6.80 0.31
CA PHE A 61 -11.12 6.16 -0.58
C PHE A 61 -10.61 6.04 -2.01
N ALA A 62 -11.23 5.12 -2.75
CA ALA A 62 -10.98 4.97 -4.18
C ALA A 62 -11.76 6.02 -4.99
N LEU A 63 -11.10 6.63 -5.96
CA LEU A 63 -11.68 7.60 -6.90
C LEU A 63 -11.27 7.21 -8.32
N GLY A 64 -12.16 6.54 -9.05
CA GLY A 64 -11.85 5.96 -10.36
C GLY A 64 -10.79 4.87 -10.26
N ASN A 65 -9.70 5.01 -11.01
CA ASN A 65 -8.51 4.16 -10.92
C ASN A 65 -7.48 4.66 -9.91
N GLY A 66 -7.80 5.71 -9.15
CA GLY A 66 -6.92 6.28 -8.13
C GLY A 66 -7.38 5.98 -6.71
N ILE A 67 -6.47 6.22 -5.78
CA ILE A 67 -6.70 6.12 -4.34
C ILE A 67 -6.34 7.47 -3.74
N TYR A 68 -7.33 8.12 -3.15
CA TYR A 68 -7.14 9.38 -2.44
C TYR A 68 -6.58 9.13 -1.05
N GLY A 69 -5.66 10.00 -0.65
CA GLY A 69 -5.13 10.01 0.70
C GLY A 69 -4.67 11.41 1.11
N GLU A 70 -4.51 11.59 2.40
CA GLU A 70 -4.04 12.83 2.99
C GLU A 70 -2.73 12.61 3.75
N LEU A 71 -1.84 13.57 3.59
CA LEU A 71 -0.62 13.66 4.37
C LEU A 71 -0.81 14.76 5.41
N VAL A 72 -0.95 14.37 6.66
CA VAL A 72 -1.06 15.32 7.76
C VAL A 72 0.35 15.77 8.17
N GLY A 73 0.79 16.90 7.64
CA GLY A 73 2.12 17.48 7.84
C GLY A 73 2.41 18.58 6.82
N ASP A 74 3.52 19.31 7.00
CA ASP A 74 3.96 20.39 6.10
C ASP A 74 4.92 19.84 5.04
N ILE A 75 4.39 19.37 3.86
CA ILE A 75 5.26 18.69 2.90
C ILE A 75 4.82 18.84 1.44
N PRO A 76 5.73 19.17 0.52
CA PRO A 76 5.51 19.07 -0.91
C PRO A 76 5.62 17.63 -1.42
N VAL A 77 4.70 17.21 -2.28
CA VAL A 77 4.75 15.92 -2.97
C VAL A 77 5.65 16.05 -4.21
N ASP A 78 6.75 15.28 -4.28
CA ASP A 78 7.70 15.28 -5.40
C ASP A 78 7.79 13.90 -6.08
N GLU A 79 8.03 13.87 -7.41
CA GLU A 79 7.94 12.69 -8.30
C GLU A 79 9.13 11.70 -8.26
N LYS A 80 10.11 11.85 -7.38
CA LYS A 80 11.45 11.20 -7.48
C LYS A 80 11.58 9.76 -6.99
N LEU A 81 10.57 8.91 -7.11
CA LEU A 81 10.54 7.60 -6.44
C LEU A 81 10.59 6.37 -7.33
N ARG A 82 11.28 6.44 -8.44
CA ARG A 82 11.25 5.37 -9.46
C ARG A 82 12.58 4.68 -9.69
N ASP A 83 13.34 4.14 -8.79
CA ASP A 83 14.40 3.24 -9.25
C ASP A 83 15.02 2.39 -8.13
N ALA A 84 14.73 1.12 -8.14
CA ALA A 84 15.56 -0.06 -7.83
C ALA A 84 14.65 -1.27 -7.55
N ALA A 85 15.01 -2.45 -8.07
CA ALA A 85 14.33 -3.71 -7.74
C ALA A 85 14.68 -4.11 -6.29
N ILE A 86 13.94 -3.57 -5.32
CA ILE A 86 14.13 -3.87 -3.91
C ILE A 86 13.17 -5.00 -3.51
N PRO A 87 13.65 -6.13 -2.96
CA PRO A 87 12.80 -7.22 -2.53
C PRO A 87 11.77 -6.80 -1.48
N VAL A 88 10.54 -7.23 -1.65
CA VAL A 88 9.48 -7.11 -0.65
C VAL A 88 9.49 -8.38 0.20
N LYS A 89 9.94 -8.27 1.44
CA LYS A 89 10.01 -9.40 2.36
C LYS A 89 8.80 -9.41 3.28
N LYS A 90 8.41 -10.61 3.71
CA LYS A 90 7.31 -10.82 4.64
C LYS A 90 7.79 -11.61 5.85
N ARG A 91 7.41 -11.17 7.04
CA ARG A 91 7.57 -11.93 8.28
C ARG A 91 6.29 -11.91 9.10
N SER A 92 6.04 -12.98 9.85
CA SER A 92 4.93 -13.06 10.79
C SER A 92 5.48 -12.89 12.20
N ILE A 93 4.95 -11.90 12.93
CA ILE A 93 5.35 -11.60 14.31
C ILE A 93 4.14 -11.67 15.25
N ASN A 94 4.39 -11.74 16.55
CA ASN A 94 3.32 -11.61 17.54
C ASN A 94 2.77 -10.17 17.54
N THR A 95 1.54 -10.02 17.96
CA THR A 95 0.89 -8.70 17.98
C THR A 95 1.58 -7.75 18.97
N ASP A 96 2.07 -8.25 20.10
CA ASP A 96 2.82 -7.45 21.08
C ASP A 96 4.14 -6.94 20.50
N ASP A 97 4.85 -7.79 19.75
CA ASP A 97 6.07 -7.39 19.03
C ASP A 97 5.77 -6.31 17.96
N ALA A 98 4.57 -6.36 17.36
CA ALA A 98 4.15 -5.34 16.40
C ALA A 98 3.89 -3.98 17.07
N VAL A 99 3.29 -3.96 18.27
CA VAL A 99 3.12 -2.73 19.08
C VAL A 99 4.48 -2.09 19.32
N GLU A 100 5.46 -2.87 19.80
CA GLU A 100 6.81 -2.36 20.05
C GLU A 100 7.50 -1.88 18.77
N LEU A 101 7.37 -2.62 17.67
CA LEU A 101 7.93 -2.26 16.38
C LEU A 101 7.42 -0.90 15.90
N PHE A 102 6.10 -0.72 15.86
CA PHE A 102 5.49 0.52 15.38
C PHE A 102 5.72 1.70 16.34
N GLY A 103 5.79 1.45 17.64
CA GLY A 103 6.21 2.44 18.62
C GLY A 103 7.63 2.94 18.37
N LYS A 104 8.61 2.04 18.14
CA LYS A 104 9.99 2.38 17.77
C LYS A 104 10.08 3.16 16.45
N HIS A 105 9.22 2.85 15.49
CA HIS A 105 9.13 3.57 14.22
C HIS A 105 8.36 4.89 14.31
N GLY A 106 7.79 5.26 15.47
CA GLY A 106 6.98 6.45 15.64
C GLY A 106 5.66 6.44 14.86
N MET A 107 5.16 5.25 14.52
CA MET A 107 3.86 5.03 13.88
C MET A 107 2.78 4.82 14.94
N HIS A 108 2.48 5.85 15.70
CA HIS A 108 1.59 5.76 16.87
C HIS A 108 0.16 5.35 16.54
N ASP A 109 -0.35 5.68 15.37
CA ASP A 109 -1.64 5.21 14.86
C ASP A 109 -1.68 3.68 14.74
N LYS A 110 -0.60 3.06 14.26
CA LYS A 110 -0.47 1.61 14.14
C LYS A 110 -0.17 0.93 15.47
N GLU A 111 0.66 1.55 16.29
CA GLU A 111 0.89 1.11 17.67
C GLU A 111 -0.45 0.97 18.40
N GLN A 112 -1.30 2.00 18.39
CA GLN A 112 -2.64 1.96 18.96
C GLN A 112 -3.53 0.90 18.33
N LEU A 113 -3.55 0.76 17.00
CA LEU A 113 -4.33 -0.25 16.30
C LEU A 113 -4.03 -1.66 16.83
N PHE A 114 -2.76 -1.98 17.06
CA PHE A 114 -2.36 -3.31 17.51
C PHE A 114 -2.60 -3.55 19.00
N GLN A 115 -2.63 -2.53 19.84
CA GLN A 115 -3.00 -2.65 21.26
C GLN A 115 -4.43 -3.21 21.45
N TYR A 116 -5.35 -2.94 20.51
CA TYR A 116 -6.73 -3.40 20.57
C TYR A 116 -7.02 -4.63 19.70
N ARG A 117 -6.04 -5.12 18.96
CA ARG A 117 -6.24 -6.22 18.02
C ARG A 117 -6.17 -7.58 18.72
N ARG A 118 -7.20 -8.43 18.52
CA ARG A 118 -7.28 -9.77 19.12
C ARG A 118 -6.49 -10.85 18.40
N ALA A 119 -5.90 -10.57 17.22
CA ALA A 119 -5.11 -11.55 16.48
C ALA A 119 -3.77 -11.78 17.19
N SER A 120 -3.38 -13.04 17.41
CA SER A 120 -2.12 -13.38 18.07
C SER A 120 -0.88 -13.10 17.20
N ARG A 121 -1.03 -13.08 15.88
CA ARG A 121 0.05 -12.84 14.92
C ARG A 121 -0.40 -11.92 13.78
N VAL A 122 0.55 -11.14 13.28
CA VAL A 122 0.37 -10.22 12.15
C VAL A 122 1.50 -10.37 11.15
N ASN A 123 1.20 -10.05 9.87
CA ASN A 123 2.19 -10.05 8.81
C ASN A 123 2.76 -8.64 8.63
N ILE A 124 4.05 -8.51 8.78
CA ILE A 124 4.80 -7.30 8.49
C ILE A 124 5.51 -7.49 7.16
N TYR A 125 5.41 -6.50 6.31
CA TYR A 125 6.16 -6.41 5.06
C TYR A 125 7.28 -5.39 5.19
N SER A 126 8.41 -5.65 4.51
CA SER A 126 9.54 -4.71 4.48
C SER A 126 10.05 -4.48 3.06
N ILE A 127 10.45 -3.24 2.78
CA ILE A 127 11.19 -2.81 1.59
C ILE A 127 12.45 -2.10 2.09
N GLY A 128 13.61 -2.78 2.07
CA GLY A 128 14.79 -2.31 2.79
C GLY A 128 14.53 -2.22 4.29
N GLU A 129 14.83 -1.08 4.88
CA GLU A 129 14.61 -0.80 6.32
C GLU A 129 13.18 -0.32 6.65
N PHE A 130 12.37 -0.04 5.63
CA PHE A 130 10.99 0.39 5.84
C PHE A 130 10.09 -0.80 6.09
N GLU A 131 9.39 -0.81 7.21
CA GLU A 131 8.47 -1.86 7.61
C GLU A 131 7.06 -1.33 7.83
N ASP A 132 6.07 -2.07 7.37
CA ASP A 132 4.66 -1.74 7.59
C ASP A 132 3.77 -2.99 7.60
N TYR A 133 2.55 -2.82 8.11
CA TYR A 133 1.53 -3.86 8.17
C TYR A 133 0.61 -3.77 6.96
N PHE A 134 0.43 -4.91 6.30
CA PHE A 134 -0.59 -5.06 5.26
C PHE A 134 -1.29 -6.41 5.36
N TYR A 135 -2.60 -6.39 5.10
CA TYR A 135 -3.39 -7.60 5.00
C TYR A 135 -3.49 -8.04 3.53
N GLY A 136 -2.91 -9.19 3.21
CA GLY A 136 -2.95 -9.79 1.88
C GLY A 136 -1.57 -10.02 1.27
N TYR A 137 -1.54 -10.31 -0.02
CA TYR A 137 -0.31 -10.59 -0.75
C TYR A 137 0.30 -9.32 -1.35
N MET A 138 1.62 -9.29 -1.44
CA MET A 138 2.42 -8.25 -2.09
C MET A 138 3.14 -8.81 -3.33
N VAL A 139 3.64 -7.92 -4.18
CA VAL A 139 4.59 -8.29 -5.23
C VAL A 139 5.92 -8.74 -4.62
N PRO A 140 6.72 -9.57 -5.31
CA PRO A 140 7.98 -10.06 -4.76
C PRO A 140 9.06 -8.98 -4.61
N ASP A 141 9.05 -7.97 -5.46
CA ASP A 141 9.94 -6.81 -5.39
C ASP A 141 9.32 -5.58 -6.06
N THR A 142 9.94 -4.42 -5.86
CA THR A 142 9.42 -3.13 -6.34
C THR A 142 9.42 -2.98 -7.86
N SER A 143 10.19 -3.79 -8.60
CA SER A 143 10.24 -3.74 -10.07
C SER A 143 8.91 -4.15 -10.74
N TYR A 144 8.04 -4.82 -10.01
CA TYR A 144 6.69 -5.13 -10.48
C TYR A 144 5.75 -3.93 -10.43
N VAL A 145 6.05 -2.89 -9.64
CA VAL A 145 5.24 -1.67 -9.52
C VAL A 145 5.81 -0.60 -10.45
N LYS A 146 5.54 -0.72 -11.75
CA LYS A 146 6.12 0.13 -12.78
C LYS A 146 5.24 1.30 -13.21
N TYR A 147 3.94 1.11 -13.17
CA TYR A 147 2.97 2.01 -13.75
C TYR A 147 2.07 2.58 -12.67
N PHE A 148 2.36 3.78 -12.24
CA PHE A 148 1.54 4.56 -11.31
C PHE A 148 1.94 6.02 -11.45
N ASP A 149 1.06 6.91 -11.04
CA ASP A 149 1.37 8.32 -10.86
C ASP A 149 0.88 8.79 -9.51
N LEU A 150 1.56 9.78 -8.96
CA LEU A 150 1.17 10.45 -7.74
C LEU A 150 0.95 11.92 -8.06
N VAL A 151 -0.29 12.38 -7.92
CA VAL A 151 -0.66 13.75 -8.26
C VAL A 151 -1.28 14.46 -7.07
N PRO A 152 -1.04 15.77 -6.89
CA PRO A 152 -1.73 16.56 -5.89
C PRO A 152 -3.23 16.55 -6.15
N CYS A 153 -4.04 16.43 -5.12
CA CYS A 153 -5.49 16.45 -5.19
C CYS A 153 -6.06 17.09 -3.92
N HIS A 154 -6.68 18.27 -4.04
CA HIS A 154 -7.19 19.04 -2.92
C HIS A 154 -6.13 19.26 -1.82
N ALA A 155 -6.42 18.86 -0.57
CA ALA A 155 -5.50 18.94 0.55
C ALA A 155 -4.56 17.75 0.67
N GLY A 156 -4.67 16.77 -0.24
CA GLY A 156 -3.93 15.52 -0.21
C GLY A 156 -3.34 15.15 -1.57
N PHE A 157 -3.37 13.88 -1.86
CA PHE A 157 -2.84 13.30 -3.09
C PHE A 157 -3.78 12.25 -3.67
N LEU A 158 -3.58 11.94 -4.93
CA LEU A 158 -4.22 10.82 -5.61
C LEU A 158 -3.14 9.90 -6.17
N LEU A 159 -3.05 8.68 -5.66
CA LEU A 159 -2.23 7.61 -6.22
C LEU A 159 -3.02 6.98 -7.36
N LEU A 160 -2.65 7.29 -8.60
CA LEU A 160 -3.24 6.74 -9.81
C LEU A 160 -2.60 5.38 -10.13
N LEU A 161 -3.43 4.40 -10.41
CA LEU A 161 -3.03 3.05 -10.77
C LEU A 161 -3.45 2.74 -12.20
N PRO A 162 -2.81 1.73 -12.85
CA PRO A 162 -3.21 1.30 -14.17
C PRO A 162 -4.67 0.84 -14.19
N VAL A 163 -5.32 1.00 -15.33
CA VAL A 163 -6.64 0.41 -15.54
C VAL A 163 -6.51 -1.11 -15.71
N LYS A 164 -7.48 -1.89 -15.19
CA LYS A 164 -7.39 -3.36 -15.24
C LYS A 164 -7.35 -3.92 -16.65
N SER A 165 -8.02 -3.27 -17.59
CA SER A 165 -8.04 -3.67 -19.01
C SER A 165 -6.71 -3.42 -19.72
N ASP A 166 -5.88 -2.51 -19.21
CA ASP A 166 -4.53 -2.23 -19.70
C ASP A 166 -3.60 -1.92 -18.54
N PRO A 167 -2.92 -2.92 -17.96
CA PRO A 167 -2.04 -2.76 -16.80
C PRO A 167 -0.80 -1.91 -17.03
N LYS A 168 -0.60 -1.39 -18.25
CA LYS A 168 0.50 -0.47 -18.59
C LYS A 168 0.04 0.97 -18.76
N HIS A 169 -1.26 1.21 -18.77
CA HIS A 169 -1.84 2.52 -18.98
C HIS A 169 -2.42 3.08 -17.68
N VAL A 170 -1.93 4.27 -17.29
CA VAL A 170 -2.44 5.02 -16.13
C VAL A 170 -3.30 6.16 -16.67
N GLU A 171 -4.59 6.11 -16.40
CA GLU A 171 -5.52 7.17 -16.73
C GLU A 171 -5.48 8.29 -15.68
N HIS A 172 -5.58 9.53 -16.14
CA HIS A 172 -5.74 10.72 -15.31
C HIS A 172 -7.19 11.21 -15.37
N PRO A 173 -8.09 10.66 -14.56
CA PRO A 173 -9.48 11.03 -14.59
C PRO A 173 -9.66 12.46 -14.08
N ALA A 174 -10.56 13.22 -14.71
CA ALA A 174 -10.98 14.52 -14.16
C ALA A 174 -11.70 14.29 -12.82
N VAL A 175 -11.21 14.92 -11.78
CA VAL A 175 -11.84 14.86 -10.46
C VAL A 175 -13.16 15.60 -10.50
N ARG A 176 -14.27 14.87 -10.28
CA ARG A 176 -15.61 15.46 -10.21
C ARG A 176 -15.83 16.00 -8.79
N GLU A 177 -15.80 17.31 -8.63
CA GLU A 177 -15.88 18.01 -7.33
C GLU A 177 -17.03 17.54 -6.45
N LYS A 178 -18.23 17.36 -7.02
CA LYS A 178 -19.39 16.90 -6.27
C LYS A 178 -19.21 15.47 -5.75
N LEU A 179 -18.63 14.58 -6.55
CA LEU A 179 -18.35 13.20 -6.13
C LEU A 179 -17.27 13.17 -5.04
N PHE A 180 -16.20 13.95 -5.26
CA PHE A 180 -15.12 14.05 -4.28
C PHE A 180 -15.65 14.55 -2.92
N SER A 181 -16.42 15.66 -2.89
CA SER A 181 -16.94 16.21 -1.65
C SER A 181 -17.86 15.24 -0.88
N ILE A 182 -18.66 14.45 -1.60
CA ILE A 182 -19.51 13.42 -0.99
C ILE A 182 -18.66 12.30 -0.37
N LEU A 183 -17.70 11.76 -1.10
CA LEU A 183 -16.81 10.68 -0.62
C LEU A 183 -15.97 11.15 0.58
N HIS A 184 -15.37 12.33 0.47
CA HIS A 184 -14.56 12.91 1.53
C HIS A 184 -15.37 13.17 2.82
N SER A 185 -16.57 13.73 2.69
CA SER A 185 -17.47 13.92 3.82
C SER A 185 -17.88 12.59 4.45
N SER A 186 -18.26 11.61 3.64
CA SER A 186 -18.68 10.28 4.09
C SER A 186 -17.56 9.55 4.84
N TYR A 187 -16.32 9.69 4.38
CA TYR A 187 -15.16 9.08 5.04
C TYR A 187 -14.87 9.71 6.40
N ARG A 188 -14.93 11.03 6.51
CA ARG A 188 -14.74 11.76 7.79
C ARG A 188 -15.81 11.48 8.85
N TRP A 189 -16.96 10.94 8.46
CA TRP A 189 -18.02 10.54 9.40
C TRP A 189 -17.83 9.13 9.96
N SER A 190 -16.91 8.34 9.39
CA SER A 190 -16.63 6.97 9.82
C SER A 190 -15.35 6.85 10.69
N ASP A 191 -14.59 7.92 10.86
CA ASP A 191 -13.48 8.06 11.81
C ASP A 191 -14.00 8.62 13.15
#